data_ace45c50844899cc64d2a27f3839c6a2
#
_entry.id   ace45c50844899cc64d2a27f3839c6a2
#
_cell.length_a   1.000
_cell.length_b   1.000
_cell.length_c   1.000
_cell.angle_alpha   90.00
_cell.angle_beta   90.00
_cell.angle_gamma   90.00
#
_symmetry.space_group_name_H-M   'P 1'
#
loop_
_entity.id
_entity.type
_entity.pdbx_description
1 polymer ?
#
loop_
_entity_poly.entity_id
_entity_poly.type
_entity_poly.pdbx_seq_one_letter_code
_entity_poly.pdbx_strand_id
1 'polypeptide(L)'
;FFWSTYNLLRKIINVDTDVGLFIESLYILPLALISCYIIFKTGNNDFSFKYPINIIYLILAGIMTVIPLFLFIKGLEKTTMATSGLIFFLTPTSQFLLGFFYFNEPLNMTKLISFIIIWIAVLIYLRDLYENN
;
A
#
# COMPACT_ATOMS: atom_id res chain seq x y z
N PHE A 1 -3.53 6.03 10.63
CA PHE A 1 -4.92 6.43 10.86
C PHE A 1 -5.73 6.48 9.56
N PHE A 2 -5.38 7.31 8.58
CA PHE A 2 -6.13 7.46 7.31
C PHE A 2 -6.31 6.14 6.54
N TRP A 3 -5.27 5.32 6.46
CA TRP A 3 -5.34 4.02 5.80
C TRP A 3 -6.31 3.04 6.48
N SER A 4 -6.29 3.00 7.81
CA SER A 4 -7.20 2.15 8.59
C SER A 4 -8.65 2.61 8.45
N THR A 5 -8.89 3.92 8.49
CA THR A 5 -10.21 4.51 8.26
C THR A 5 -10.73 4.20 6.86
N TYR A 6 -9.88 4.33 5.83
CA TYR A 6 -10.22 3.98 4.46
C TYR A 6 -10.66 2.52 4.34
N ASN A 7 -9.88 1.58 4.86
CA ASN A 7 -10.20 0.16 4.82
C ASN A 7 -11.49 -0.18 5.57
N LEU A 8 -11.75 0.48 6.71
CA LEU A 8 -12.98 0.32 7.46
C LEU A 8 -14.19 0.82 6.67
N LEU A 9 -14.12 2.03 6.13
CA LEU A 9 -15.18 2.61 5.31
C LEU A 9 -15.44 1.75 4.08
N ARG A 10 -14.39 1.29 3.41
CA ARG A 10 -14.49 0.42 2.24
C ARG A 10 -15.22 -0.88 2.54
N LYS A 11 -15.01 -1.45 3.72
CA LYS A 11 -15.69 -2.68 4.14
C LYS A 11 -17.15 -2.46 4.50
N ILE A 12 -17.51 -1.28 5.02
CA ILE A 12 -18.90 -0.92 5.39
C ILE A 12 -19.73 -0.58 4.15
N ILE A 13 -19.12 0.12 3.19
CA ILE A 13 -19.75 0.49 1.92
C ILE A 13 -19.75 -0.75 1.03
N ASN A 14 -20.85 -1.47 0.98
CA ASN A 14 -21.01 -2.71 0.21
C ASN A 14 -21.10 -2.43 -1.31
N VAL A 15 -19.98 -1.94 -1.89
CA VAL A 15 -19.81 -1.63 -3.31
C VAL A 15 -18.71 -2.50 -3.88
N ASP A 16 -18.94 -3.06 -5.07
CA ASP A 16 -17.94 -3.86 -5.77
C ASP A 16 -16.60 -3.11 -5.89
N THR A 17 -15.50 -3.84 -5.68
CA THR A 17 -14.15 -3.29 -5.69
C THR A 17 -13.84 -2.51 -6.97
N ASP A 18 -14.24 -3.05 -8.11
CA ASP A 18 -13.98 -2.49 -9.44
C ASP A 18 -14.63 -1.10 -9.58
N VAL A 19 -15.93 -1.03 -9.23
CA VAL A 19 -16.71 0.21 -9.31
C VAL A 19 -16.20 1.24 -8.31
N GLY A 20 -15.91 0.83 -7.08
CA GLY A 20 -15.42 1.73 -6.06
C GLY A 20 -14.07 2.35 -6.41
N LEU A 21 -13.07 1.54 -6.82
CA LEU A 21 -11.77 2.05 -7.25
C LEU A 21 -11.86 2.96 -8.46
N PHE A 22 -12.76 2.65 -9.40
CA PHE A 22 -12.99 3.49 -10.57
C PHE A 22 -13.55 4.86 -10.16
N ILE A 23 -14.56 4.90 -9.30
CA ILE A 23 -15.16 6.15 -8.81
C ILE A 23 -14.13 6.97 -8.03
N GLU A 24 -13.36 6.36 -7.12
CA GLU A 24 -12.30 7.01 -6.35
C GLU A 24 -11.25 7.65 -7.29
N SER A 25 -10.82 6.91 -8.31
CA SER A 25 -9.88 7.41 -9.32
C SER A 25 -10.43 8.59 -10.09
N LEU A 26 -11.73 8.55 -10.42
CA LEU A 26 -12.41 9.60 -11.17
C LEU A 26 -12.55 10.90 -10.36
N TYR A 27 -12.76 10.79 -9.04
CA TYR A 27 -12.79 11.95 -8.14
C TYR A 27 -11.43 12.62 -8.00
N ILE A 28 -10.33 11.85 -7.99
CA ILE A 28 -8.97 12.39 -7.85
C ILE A 28 -8.43 12.92 -9.20
N LEU A 29 -8.95 12.42 -10.31
CA LEU A 29 -8.46 12.76 -11.66
C LEU A 29 -8.40 14.27 -11.95
N PRO A 30 -9.41 15.11 -11.64
CA PRO A 30 -9.31 16.54 -11.88
C PRO A 30 -8.15 17.20 -11.14
N LEU A 31 -7.96 16.82 -9.86
CA LEU A 31 -6.88 17.34 -9.03
C LEU A 31 -5.51 16.90 -9.56
N ALA A 32 -5.40 15.65 -10.00
CA ALA A 32 -4.19 15.10 -10.60
C ALA A 32 -3.83 15.84 -11.91
N LEU A 33 -4.82 16.12 -12.77
CA LEU A 33 -4.63 16.88 -14.02
C LEU A 33 -4.17 18.32 -13.75
N ILE A 34 -4.76 18.99 -12.76
CA ILE A 34 -4.36 20.36 -12.37
C ILE A 34 -2.92 20.34 -11.85
N SER A 35 -2.58 19.40 -10.97
CA SER A 35 -1.23 19.26 -10.43
C SER A 35 -0.22 18.97 -11.55
N CYS A 36 -0.54 18.07 -12.46
CA CYS A 36 0.30 17.76 -13.61
C CYS A 36 0.53 18.99 -14.51
N TYR A 37 -0.50 19.77 -14.77
CA TYR A 37 -0.42 21.02 -15.53
C TYR A 37 0.48 22.07 -14.86
N ILE A 38 0.36 22.24 -13.53
CA ILE A 38 1.20 23.16 -12.76
C ILE A 38 2.66 22.73 -12.84
N ILE A 39 2.95 21.44 -12.59
CA ILE A 39 4.31 20.88 -12.63
C ILE A 39 4.89 21.04 -14.03
N PHE A 40 4.11 20.82 -15.08
CA PHE A 40 4.56 20.99 -16.47
C PHE A 40 4.91 22.45 -16.77
N LYS A 41 4.12 23.42 -16.28
CA LYS A 41 4.39 24.84 -16.47
C LYS A 41 5.61 25.35 -15.68
N THR A 42 5.86 24.83 -14.50
CA THR A 42 7.00 25.25 -13.66
C THR A 42 8.35 24.71 -14.16
N GLY A 43 8.34 23.82 -15.15
CA GLY A 43 9.58 23.25 -15.73
C GLY A 43 10.34 22.29 -14.81
N ASN A 44 9.85 22.05 -13.59
CA ASN A 44 10.41 21.13 -12.60
C ASN A 44 9.90 19.70 -12.83
N ASN A 45 9.89 19.23 -14.08
CA ASN A 45 9.43 17.88 -14.35
C ASN A 45 10.49 17.10 -15.13
N ASP A 46 10.68 15.86 -14.71
CA ASP A 46 11.46 14.86 -15.46
C ASP A 46 10.59 14.17 -16.54
N PHE A 47 9.36 14.65 -16.76
CA PHE A 47 8.44 14.20 -17.79
C PHE A 47 8.79 14.85 -19.12
N SER A 48 9.99 14.58 -19.61
CA SER A 48 10.49 15.13 -20.87
C SER A 48 10.63 14.02 -21.90
N PHE A 49 10.19 14.29 -23.11
CA PHE A 49 10.48 13.42 -24.27
C PHE A 49 11.98 13.23 -24.52
N LYS A 50 12.82 14.02 -23.84
CA LYS A 50 14.27 13.88 -23.86
C LYS A 50 14.76 12.57 -23.20
N TYR A 51 13.99 12.05 -22.23
CA TYR A 51 14.28 10.80 -21.52
C TYR A 51 13.07 9.85 -21.56
N PRO A 52 12.82 9.16 -22.69
CA PRO A 52 11.62 8.32 -22.86
C PRO A 52 11.54 7.18 -21.83
N ILE A 53 12.66 6.77 -21.27
CA ILE A 53 12.71 5.72 -20.24
C ILE A 53 11.96 6.14 -18.97
N ASN A 54 11.96 7.42 -18.60
CA ASN A 54 11.25 7.93 -17.43
C ASN A 54 9.74 7.82 -17.61
N ILE A 55 9.25 8.02 -18.82
CA ILE A 55 7.83 7.86 -19.16
C ILE A 55 7.40 6.41 -18.98
N ILE A 56 8.22 5.47 -19.43
CA ILE A 56 7.98 4.03 -19.26
C ILE A 56 7.92 3.67 -17.77
N TYR A 57 8.87 4.16 -16.97
CA TYR A 57 8.88 3.90 -15.52
C TYR A 57 7.66 4.48 -14.82
N LEU A 58 7.18 5.66 -15.23
CA LEU A 58 5.97 6.27 -14.65
C LEU A 58 4.70 5.46 -14.97
N ILE A 59 4.57 4.97 -16.21
CA ILE A 59 3.46 4.11 -16.61
C ILE A 59 3.52 2.78 -15.85
N LEU A 60 4.70 2.16 -15.77
CA LEU A 60 4.89 0.92 -15.03
C LEU A 60 4.61 1.10 -13.53
N ALA A 61 4.99 2.21 -12.93
CA ALA A 61 4.71 2.52 -11.53
C ALA A 61 3.20 2.55 -11.25
N GLY A 62 2.39 3.12 -12.17
CA GLY A 62 0.93 3.09 -12.07
C GLY A 62 0.39 1.66 -12.06
N ILE A 63 0.80 0.83 -13.01
CA ILE A 63 0.36 -0.57 -13.11
C ILE A 63 0.78 -1.37 -11.87
N MET A 64 2.05 -1.22 -11.43
CA MET A 64 2.60 -1.89 -10.26
C MET A 64 1.94 -1.47 -8.95
N THR A 65 1.27 -0.33 -8.92
CA THR A 65 0.51 0.15 -7.76
C THR A 65 -0.94 -0.34 -7.79
N VAL A 66 -1.59 -0.26 -8.95
CA VAL A 66 -3.02 -0.58 -9.09
C VAL A 66 -3.28 -2.07 -8.91
N ILE A 67 -2.47 -2.94 -9.49
CA ILE A 67 -2.69 -4.39 -9.44
C ILE A 67 -2.65 -4.92 -7.99
N PRO A 68 -1.61 -4.66 -7.18
CA PRO A 68 -1.59 -5.12 -5.79
C PRO A 68 -2.71 -4.50 -4.94
N LEU A 69 -3.04 -3.22 -5.16
CA LEU A 69 -4.11 -2.55 -4.44
C LEU A 69 -5.46 -3.21 -4.73
N PHE A 70 -5.75 -3.48 -6.00
CA PHE A 70 -6.97 -4.17 -6.43
C PHE A 70 -7.10 -5.56 -5.80
N LEU A 71 -6.04 -6.36 -5.85
CA LEU A 71 -6.01 -7.69 -5.24
C LEU A 71 -6.17 -7.63 -3.72
N PHE A 72 -5.54 -6.65 -3.07
CA PHE A 72 -5.66 -6.42 -1.64
C PHE A 72 -7.11 -6.10 -1.23
N ILE A 73 -7.77 -5.18 -1.93
CA ILE A 73 -9.16 -4.80 -1.61
C ILE A 73 -10.11 -5.97 -1.87
N LYS A 74 -9.94 -6.72 -2.96
CA LYS A 74 -10.72 -7.96 -3.19
C LYS A 74 -10.50 -9.01 -2.10
N GLY A 75 -9.29 -9.12 -1.58
CA GLY A 75 -8.98 -9.96 -0.43
C GLY A 75 -9.69 -9.47 0.84
N LEU A 76 -9.71 -8.16 1.07
CA LEU A 76 -10.34 -7.51 2.22
C LEU A 76 -11.85 -7.79 2.28
N GLU A 77 -12.54 -7.85 1.15
CA GLU A 77 -13.98 -8.17 1.07
C GLU A 77 -14.28 -9.57 1.61
N LYS A 78 -13.36 -10.52 1.43
CA LYS A 78 -13.54 -11.94 1.76
C LYS A 78 -12.97 -12.35 3.12
N THR A 79 -12.27 -11.44 3.81
CA THR A 79 -11.59 -11.73 5.08
C THR A 79 -12.09 -10.84 6.20
N THR A 80 -11.81 -11.24 7.45
CA THR A 80 -12.08 -10.35 8.60
C THR A 80 -11.07 -9.19 8.61
N MET A 81 -11.46 -8.07 9.21
CA MET A 81 -10.55 -6.90 9.36
C MET A 81 -9.28 -7.27 10.13
N ALA A 82 -9.41 -8.11 11.12
CA ALA A 82 -8.29 -8.59 11.92
C ALA A 82 -7.30 -9.41 11.08
N THR A 83 -7.78 -10.37 10.28
CA THR A 83 -6.94 -11.16 9.38
C THR A 83 -6.25 -10.28 8.33
N SER A 84 -6.97 -9.31 7.78
CA SER A 84 -6.39 -8.36 6.82
C SER A 84 -5.28 -7.50 7.45
N GLY A 85 -5.48 -7.07 8.70
CA GLY A 85 -4.46 -6.34 9.47
C GLY A 85 -3.19 -7.17 9.68
N LEU A 86 -3.34 -8.47 9.99
CA LEU A 86 -2.20 -9.37 10.14
C LEU A 86 -1.40 -9.54 8.85
N ILE A 87 -2.09 -9.77 7.73
CA ILE A 87 -1.45 -9.90 6.41
C ILE A 87 -0.70 -8.61 6.07
N PHE A 88 -1.24 -7.46 6.47
CA PHE A 88 -0.60 -6.17 6.24
C PHE A 88 0.76 -6.02 6.94
N PHE A 89 0.99 -6.72 8.06
CA PHE A 89 2.30 -6.73 8.73
C PHE A 89 3.40 -7.46 7.95
N LEU A 90 3.06 -8.25 6.95
CA LEU A 90 4.06 -8.84 6.04
C LEU A 90 4.80 -7.76 5.23
N THR A 91 4.14 -6.66 4.89
CA THR A 91 4.74 -5.57 4.09
C THR A 91 5.93 -4.92 4.81
N PRO A 92 5.79 -4.33 6.02
CA PRO A 92 6.94 -3.75 6.72
C PRO A 92 8.00 -4.78 7.07
N THR A 93 7.61 -6.04 7.32
CA THR A 93 8.57 -7.11 7.57
C THR A 93 9.41 -7.41 6.33
N SER A 94 8.77 -7.54 5.16
CA SER A 94 9.50 -7.74 3.90
C SER A 94 10.40 -6.55 3.57
N GLN A 95 9.95 -5.33 3.81
CA GLN A 95 10.75 -4.12 3.64
C GLN A 95 11.97 -4.10 4.56
N PHE A 96 11.80 -4.50 5.84
CA PHE A 96 12.90 -4.60 6.79
C PHE A 96 13.93 -5.64 6.34
N LEU A 97 13.48 -6.82 5.93
CA LEU A 97 14.37 -7.89 5.45
C LEU A 97 15.13 -7.47 4.18
N LEU A 98 14.46 -6.83 3.23
CA LEU A 98 15.09 -6.30 2.01
C LEU A 98 16.12 -5.21 2.34
N GLY A 99 15.78 -4.27 3.23
CA GLY A 99 16.69 -3.22 3.69
C GLY A 99 17.95 -3.83 4.31
N PHE A 100 17.77 -4.82 5.17
CA PHE A 100 18.90 -5.45 5.87
C PHE A 100 19.75 -6.35 4.95
N PHE A 101 19.14 -7.29 4.21
CA PHE A 101 19.87 -8.29 3.44
C PHE A 101 20.31 -7.81 2.06
N TYR A 102 19.53 -6.96 1.41
CA TYR A 102 19.82 -6.52 0.04
C TYR A 102 20.52 -5.16 0.00
N PHE A 103 20.03 -4.20 0.78
CA PHE A 103 20.60 -2.85 0.82
C PHE A 103 21.71 -2.67 1.84
N ASN A 104 22.01 -3.70 2.67
CA ASN A 104 23.02 -3.66 3.74
C ASN A 104 22.84 -2.45 4.68
N GLU A 105 21.58 -2.08 4.98
CA GLU A 105 21.29 -1.00 5.91
C GLU A 105 21.77 -1.38 7.33
N PRO A 106 22.37 -0.43 8.07
CA PRO A 106 22.81 -0.69 9.43
C PRO A 106 21.62 -1.04 10.33
N LEU A 107 21.73 -2.13 11.06
CA LEU A 107 20.71 -2.55 12.03
C LEU A 107 20.54 -1.49 13.12
N ASN A 108 19.38 -0.84 13.11
CA ASN A 108 18.98 0.01 14.21
C ASN A 108 18.29 -0.85 15.29
N MET A 109 18.91 -0.96 16.47
CA MET A 109 18.39 -1.75 17.59
C MET A 109 16.96 -1.37 17.98
N THR A 110 16.62 -0.10 17.91
CA THR A 110 15.26 0.36 18.21
C THR A 110 14.25 -0.19 17.22
N LYS A 111 14.57 -0.20 15.91
CA LYS A 111 13.72 -0.81 14.88
C LYS A 111 13.58 -2.31 15.11
N LEU A 112 14.68 -3.01 15.41
CA LEU A 112 14.67 -4.46 15.65
C LEU A 112 13.76 -4.82 16.84
N ILE A 113 13.89 -4.14 17.96
CA ILE A 113 13.05 -4.35 19.14
C ILE A 113 11.58 -4.11 18.81
N SER A 114 11.26 -3.05 18.09
CA SER A 114 9.89 -2.76 17.65
C SER A 114 9.31 -3.90 16.80
N PHE A 115 10.08 -4.46 15.87
CA PHE A 115 9.66 -5.61 15.07
C PHE A 115 9.42 -6.85 15.92
N ILE A 116 10.29 -7.15 16.87
CA ILE A 116 10.12 -8.30 17.76
C ILE A 116 8.82 -8.17 18.57
N ILE A 117 8.54 -6.99 19.13
CA ILE A 117 7.31 -6.74 19.90
C ILE A 117 6.06 -6.94 19.01
N ILE A 118 6.08 -6.42 17.78
CA ILE A 118 4.99 -6.57 16.83
C ILE A 118 4.76 -8.06 16.50
N TRP A 119 5.83 -8.81 16.22
CA TRP A 119 5.70 -10.22 15.89
C TRP A 119 5.23 -11.08 17.07
N ILE A 120 5.63 -10.75 18.29
CA ILE A 120 5.07 -11.40 19.50
C ILE A 120 3.56 -11.16 19.59
N ALA A 121 3.11 -9.93 19.39
CA ALA A 121 1.68 -9.60 19.39
C ALA A 121 0.92 -10.36 18.28
N VAL A 122 1.48 -10.46 17.08
CA VAL A 122 0.92 -11.22 15.96
C VAL A 122 0.81 -12.71 16.30
N LEU A 123 1.83 -13.29 16.90
CA LEU A 123 1.82 -14.72 17.31
C LEU A 123 0.75 -15.01 18.37
N ILE A 124 0.62 -14.13 19.37
CA ILE A 124 -0.42 -14.25 20.41
C ILE A 124 -1.82 -14.22 19.76
N TYR A 125 -2.03 -13.28 18.84
CA TYR A 125 -3.31 -13.18 18.14
C TYR A 125 -3.60 -14.40 17.25
N LEU A 126 -2.61 -14.90 16.51
CA LEU A 126 -2.77 -16.10 15.68
C LEU A 126 -3.13 -17.33 16.52
N ARG A 127 -2.53 -17.45 17.71
CA ARG A 127 -2.86 -18.51 18.65
C ARG A 127 -4.30 -18.42 19.11
N ASP A 128 -4.76 -17.23 19.52
CA ASP A 128 -6.14 -17.00 19.93
C ASP A 128 -7.13 -17.32 18.80
N LEU A 129 -6.82 -16.92 17.56
CA LEU A 129 -7.62 -17.22 16.37
C LEU A 129 -7.71 -18.74 16.11
N TYR A 130 -6.63 -19.48 16.38
CA TYR A 130 -6.60 -20.92 16.18
C TYR A 130 -7.37 -21.69 17.29
N GLU A 131 -7.34 -21.20 18.53
CA GLU A 131 -8.03 -21.82 19.67
C GLU A 131 -9.55 -21.56 19.62
N ASN A 132 -10.00 -20.47 18.95
CA ASN A 132 -11.41 -20.07 18.88
C ASN A 132 -12.12 -20.43 17.55
N ASN A 133 -11.46 -21.15 16.63
CA ASN A 133 -12.05 -21.73 15.43
C ASN A 133 -12.13 -23.24 15.52
#